data_29c6e2785073b55101a6a3f5366fa46d
#
_entry.id   29c6e2785073b55101a6a3f5366fa46d
#
_cell.length_a   1.000
_cell.length_b   1.000
_cell.length_c   1.000
_cell.angle_alpha   90.00
_cell.angle_beta   90.00
_cell.angle_gamma   90.00
#
_symmetry.space_group_name_H-M   'P 1'
#
loop_
_entity.id
_entity.type
_entity.pdbx_description
1 polymer ?
#
loop_
_entity_poly.entity_id
_entity_poly.type
_entity_poly.pdbx_seq_one_letter_code
_entity_poly.pdbx_strand_id
1 'polypeptide(L)'
;DAWFDIYEPNCGTDPLDGSSIPLDFDGDWVCDLVDDDDDNDGVTDVDDPFPKNPEESMDTDSDGVGNNADNDDDNDGWTDNSESLCFTSSLSSNSVPEDTDGDKTCDVNDPDIDGDNIVNELDAFPMDISEWEDRNNDGKGDNAYPLSITDKMSLNPVPTFLILLTIIGLIGGAILVYT
;
A
#
# COMPACT_ATOMS: atom_id res chain seq x y z
N ASP A 1 -42.47 -17.74 32.18
CA ASP A 1 -41.56 -17.53 31.08
C ASP A 1 -41.58 -18.73 30.13
N ALA A 2 -40.67 -18.89 29.22
CA ALA A 2 -40.63 -19.99 28.27
C ALA A 2 -39.48 -20.95 28.52
N TRP A 3 -38.68 -20.69 29.54
CA TRP A 3 -37.52 -21.51 29.92
C TRP A 3 -37.97 -22.71 30.76
N PHE A 4 -37.15 -23.75 30.74
CA PHE A 4 -37.42 -24.92 31.56
C PHE A 4 -36.78 -24.76 32.95
N ASP A 5 -37.54 -24.88 34.02
CA ASP A 5 -37.13 -24.74 35.43
C ASP A 5 -35.85 -25.53 35.76
N ILE A 6 -35.57 -26.62 35.04
CA ILE A 6 -34.41 -27.47 35.27
C ILE A 6 -33.09 -26.85 34.79
N TYR A 7 -33.12 -25.92 33.82
CA TYR A 7 -31.93 -25.27 33.26
C TYR A 7 -31.66 -23.92 33.91
N GLU A 8 -32.69 -23.22 34.40
CA GLU A 8 -32.59 -21.88 34.94
C GLU A 8 -31.54 -21.72 36.09
N PRO A 9 -31.42 -22.67 37.03
CA PRO A 9 -30.37 -22.56 38.06
C PRO A 9 -28.94 -22.55 37.51
N ASN A 10 -28.69 -23.18 36.38
CA ASN A 10 -27.38 -23.14 35.72
C ASN A 10 -27.15 -21.81 35.02
N CYS A 11 -28.22 -21.15 34.63
CA CYS A 11 -28.25 -19.83 34.01
C CYS A 11 -28.25 -18.68 35.04
N GLY A 12 -28.26 -19.02 36.36
CA GLY A 12 -28.29 -18.02 37.44
C GLY A 12 -29.65 -17.35 37.63
N THR A 13 -30.73 -17.92 37.14
CA THR A 13 -32.11 -17.43 37.30
C THR A 13 -32.93 -18.26 38.26
N ASP A 14 -34.09 -17.72 38.73
CA ASP A 14 -34.95 -18.37 39.68
C ASP A 14 -36.16 -19.03 38.98
N PRO A 15 -36.25 -20.36 38.95
CA PRO A 15 -37.34 -21.07 38.27
C PRO A 15 -38.74 -20.82 38.85
N LEU A 16 -38.84 -20.18 40.02
CA LEU A 16 -40.11 -19.82 40.64
C LEU A 16 -40.52 -18.36 40.37
N ASP A 17 -39.67 -17.57 39.72
CA ASP A 17 -39.94 -16.20 39.34
C ASP A 17 -39.96 -16.03 37.80
N GLY A 18 -41.11 -16.09 37.21
CA GLY A 18 -41.28 -15.94 35.74
C GLY A 18 -40.84 -14.59 35.18
N SER A 19 -40.33 -13.68 35.99
CA SER A 19 -39.66 -12.45 35.56
C SER A 19 -38.11 -12.57 35.54
N SER A 20 -37.59 -13.67 36.11
CA SER A 20 -36.16 -13.98 36.16
C SER A 20 -35.75 -14.80 34.94
N ILE A 21 -35.65 -14.12 33.80
CA ILE A 21 -35.38 -14.76 32.47
C ILE A 21 -33.85 -14.80 32.24
N PRO A 22 -33.31 -15.97 31.85
CA PRO A 22 -31.90 -16.07 31.44
C PRO A 22 -31.59 -15.15 30.23
N LEU A 23 -30.36 -14.66 30.17
CA LEU A 23 -29.83 -14.05 28.96
C LEU A 23 -29.50 -15.16 27.95
N ASP A 24 -29.88 -14.98 26.73
CA ASP A 24 -29.71 -15.90 25.59
C ASP A 24 -29.66 -15.01 24.36
N PHE A 25 -28.43 -14.67 23.97
CA PHE A 25 -28.20 -13.62 22.97
C PHE A 25 -28.59 -14.06 21.57
N ASP A 26 -28.26 -15.29 21.18
CA ASP A 26 -28.53 -15.84 19.87
C ASP A 26 -29.91 -16.54 19.76
N GLY A 27 -30.53 -16.87 20.90
CA GLY A 27 -31.88 -17.44 20.98
C GLY A 27 -31.93 -18.94 20.71
N ASP A 28 -30.85 -19.68 20.96
CA ASP A 28 -30.75 -21.12 20.70
C ASP A 28 -31.24 -21.99 21.88
N TRP A 29 -31.61 -21.38 23.01
CA TRP A 29 -32.03 -21.98 24.27
C TRP A 29 -30.91 -22.56 25.14
N VAL A 30 -29.68 -22.17 24.88
CA VAL A 30 -28.56 -22.23 25.82
C VAL A 30 -28.37 -20.80 26.34
N CYS A 31 -28.22 -20.60 27.62
CA CYS A 31 -28.05 -19.24 28.14
C CYS A 31 -26.58 -18.83 28.12
N ASP A 32 -26.31 -17.54 27.91
CA ASP A 32 -24.97 -16.95 27.80
C ASP A 32 -23.99 -17.39 28.92
N LEU A 33 -24.51 -17.79 30.09
CA LEU A 33 -23.65 -18.21 31.23
C LEU A 33 -23.02 -19.59 31.02
N VAL A 34 -23.60 -20.43 30.20
CA VAL A 34 -23.19 -21.83 29.97
C VAL A 34 -23.05 -22.12 28.48
N ASP A 35 -23.29 -21.16 27.64
CA ASP A 35 -22.95 -21.22 26.24
C ASP A 35 -21.43 -21.01 26.06
N ASP A 36 -20.87 -21.62 25.09
CA ASP A 36 -19.45 -21.44 24.71
C ASP A 36 -19.30 -20.52 23.48
N ASP A 37 -20.45 -20.10 22.85
CA ASP A 37 -20.50 -19.31 21.61
C ASP A 37 -21.81 -18.47 21.63
N ASP A 38 -21.79 -17.38 22.41
CA ASP A 38 -22.97 -16.57 22.77
C ASP A 38 -23.74 -15.98 21.57
N ASP A 39 -23.11 -15.84 20.40
CA ASP A 39 -23.73 -15.24 19.21
C ASP A 39 -23.85 -16.20 18.02
N ASN A 40 -23.32 -17.45 18.19
CA ASN A 40 -23.44 -18.55 17.24
C ASN A 40 -22.78 -18.24 15.86
N ASP A 41 -21.68 -17.48 15.86
CA ASP A 41 -20.91 -17.20 14.66
C ASP A 41 -19.92 -18.31 14.30
N GLY A 42 -19.69 -19.23 15.23
CA GLY A 42 -18.82 -20.39 15.12
C GLY A 42 -17.44 -20.22 15.74
N VAL A 43 -17.18 -19.07 16.40
CA VAL A 43 -16.00 -18.81 17.22
C VAL A 43 -16.45 -18.80 18.69
N THR A 44 -15.68 -19.46 19.55
CA THR A 44 -16.08 -19.52 20.96
C THR A 44 -15.76 -18.21 21.68
N ASP A 45 -16.55 -17.84 22.71
CA ASP A 45 -16.38 -16.60 23.49
C ASP A 45 -14.95 -16.38 23.99
N VAL A 46 -14.22 -17.45 24.25
CA VAL A 46 -12.83 -17.38 24.74
C VAL A 46 -11.86 -16.93 23.66
N ASP A 47 -12.18 -17.26 22.43
CA ASP A 47 -11.33 -16.97 21.26
C ASP A 47 -11.88 -15.79 20.45
N ASP A 48 -13.08 -15.28 20.81
CA ASP A 48 -13.76 -14.19 20.14
C ASP A 48 -13.59 -12.86 20.88
N PRO A 49 -13.02 -11.82 20.26
CA PRO A 49 -13.02 -10.45 20.78
C PRO A 49 -14.41 -9.83 20.93
N PHE A 50 -15.42 -10.35 20.19
CA PHE A 50 -16.78 -9.78 20.10
C PHE A 50 -17.89 -10.80 20.39
N PRO A 51 -17.91 -11.51 21.53
CA PRO A 51 -18.72 -12.70 21.79
C PRO A 51 -20.25 -12.50 21.71
N LYS A 52 -20.71 -11.33 21.34
CA LYS A 52 -22.13 -10.96 21.19
C LYS A 52 -22.35 -10.17 19.91
N ASN A 53 -21.52 -10.39 18.90
CA ASN A 53 -21.66 -9.75 17.62
C ASN A 53 -21.34 -10.73 16.49
N PRO A 54 -22.32 -11.47 15.97
CA PRO A 54 -22.11 -12.53 14.97
C PRO A 54 -21.59 -12.02 13.61
N GLU A 55 -21.30 -10.75 13.48
CA GLU A 55 -20.71 -10.16 12.29
C GLU A 55 -19.18 -9.93 12.44
N GLU A 56 -18.65 -10.09 13.67
CA GLU A 56 -17.24 -9.83 14.00
C GLU A 56 -16.69 -10.93 14.92
N SER A 57 -15.57 -11.52 14.54
CA SER A 57 -14.87 -12.52 15.35
C SER A 57 -13.35 -12.35 15.36
N MET A 58 -12.86 -11.27 14.76
CA MET A 58 -11.44 -10.93 14.74
C MET A 58 -11.23 -9.44 14.99
N ASP A 59 -10.16 -9.12 15.72
CA ASP A 59 -9.66 -7.77 15.97
C ASP A 59 -8.13 -7.85 15.93
N THR A 60 -7.58 -7.60 14.73
CA THR A 60 -6.17 -7.89 14.45
C THR A 60 -5.22 -6.96 15.20
N ASP A 61 -5.56 -5.67 15.30
CA ASP A 61 -4.75 -4.65 15.97
C ASP A 61 -5.15 -4.39 17.43
N SER A 62 -6.28 -4.98 17.85
CA SER A 62 -6.84 -4.88 19.21
C SER A 62 -7.29 -3.45 19.58
N ASP A 63 -7.84 -2.69 18.63
CA ASP A 63 -8.35 -1.35 18.87
C ASP A 63 -9.83 -1.33 19.31
N GLY A 64 -10.53 -2.48 19.23
CA GLY A 64 -11.92 -2.69 19.63
C GLY A 64 -12.91 -2.49 18.46
N VAL A 65 -12.44 -2.36 17.24
CA VAL A 65 -13.22 -2.46 16.00
C VAL A 65 -12.90 -3.82 15.36
N GLY A 66 -13.92 -4.56 14.96
CA GLY A 66 -13.69 -5.86 14.33
C GLY A 66 -13.25 -5.69 12.86
N ASN A 67 -12.49 -6.65 12.37
CA ASN A 67 -11.90 -6.61 11.03
C ASN A 67 -12.93 -6.42 9.89
N ASN A 68 -14.19 -6.84 10.07
CA ASN A 68 -15.20 -6.61 9.05
C ASN A 68 -15.68 -5.15 8.99
N ALA A 69 -15.57 -4.42 10.09
CA ALA A 69 -15.97 -3.02 10.23
C ALA A 69 -14.78 -2.06 10.13
N ASP A 70 -13.56 -2.55 10.34
CA ASP A 70 -12.34 -1.78 10.20
C ASP A 70 -11.99 -1.56 8.72
N ASN A 71 -11.17 -0.60 8.43
CA ASN A 71 -10.65 -0.32 7.10
C ASN A 71 -9.12 -0.40 7.04
N ASP A 72 -8.48 -0.68 8.19
CA ASP A 72 -7.02 -0.77 8.38
C ASP A 72 -6.77 -1.77 9.52
N ASP A 73 -7.06 -3.06 9.22
CA ASP A 73 -7.15 -4.17 10.18
C ASP A 73 -5.93 -4.32 11.10
N ASP A 74 -4.74 -3.91 10.65
CA ASP A 74 -3.49 -4.06 11.42
C ASP A 74 -2.87 -2.72 11.87
N ASN A 75 -3.56 -1.61 11.54
CA ASN A 75 -3.24 -0.24 11.96
C ASN A 75 -1.82 0.21 11.56
N ASP A 76 -1.35 -0.20 10.36
CA ASP A 76 -0.05 0.21 9.81
C ASP A 76 -0.12 1.52 9.02
N GLY A 77 -1.35 2.01 8.82
CA GLY A 77 -1.66 3.26 8.11
C GLY A 77 -1.92 3.07 6.62
N TRP A 78 -1.96 1.84 6.11
CA TRP A 78 -2.53 1.49 4.82
C TRP A 78 -3.90 0.87 5.02
N THR A 79 -4.81 1.12 4.10
CA THR A 79 -6.13 0.50 4.20
C THR A 79 -6.10 -0.89 3.59
N ASP A 80 -6.94 -1.83 4.08
CA ASP A 80 -7.07 -3.20 3.55
C ASP A 80 -7.25 -3.23 2.04
N ASN A 81 -8.05 -2.29 1.53
CA ASN A 81 -8.27 -2.17 0.09
C ASN A 81 -6.99 -1.76 -0.65
N SER A 82 -6.22 -0.82 -0.10
CA SER A 82 -4.95 -0.41 -0.69
C SER A 82 -3.95 -1.55 -0.68
N GLU A 83 -3.84 -2.26 0.44
CA GLU A 83 -2.96 -3.40 0.60
C GLU A 83 -3.31 -4.55 -0.35
N SER A 84 -4.61 -4.85 -0.48
CA SER A 84 -5.09 -5.84 -1.45
C SER A 84 -4.67 -5.49 -2.89
N LEU A 85 -4.70 -4.20 -3.25
CA LEU A 85 -4.25 -3.72 -4.57
C LEU A 85 -2.73 -3.76 -4.72
N CYS A 86 -2.00 -3.62 -3.61
CA CYS A 86 -0.54 -3.60 -3.54
C CYS A 86 0.07 -4.99 -3.29
N PHE A 87 -0.77 -6.03 -3.16
CA PHE A 87 -0.38 -7.41 -2.87
C PHE A 87 0.32 -7.60 -1.51
N THR A 88 -0.04 -6.78 -0.54
CA THR A 88 0.35 -6.92 0.87
C THR A 88 -0.79 -7.49 1.71
N SER A 89 -0.59 -7.68 3.01
CA SER A 89 -1.54 -8.32 3.91
C SER A 89 -2.10 -7.33 4.91
N SER A 90 -3.39 -7.08 4.87
CA SER A 90 -4.12 -6.23 5.81
C SER A 90 -4.18 -6.75 7.25
N LEU A 91 -3.65 -7.94 7.51
CA LEU A 91 -3.62 -8.56 8.85
C LEU A 91 -2.23 -8.56 9.47
N SER A 92 -1.27 -7.83 8.91
CA SER A 92 0.12 -7.88 9.35
C SER A 92 0.85 -6.56 9.15
N SER A 93 0.94 -5.74 10.16
CA SER A 93 1.62 -4.44 10.19
C SER A 93 3.12 -4.44 9.82
N ASN A 94 3.67 -5.62 9.53
CA ASN A 94 5.00 -5.75 8.93
C ASN A 94 4.95 -5.95 7.41
N SER A 95 3.76 -6.07 6.83
CA SER A 95 3.54 -6.31 5.41
C SER A 95 3.15 -5.02 4.69
N VAL A 96 3.94 -3.97 4.87
CA VAL A 96 3.70 -2.62 4.33
C VAL A 96 3.98 -2.56 2.83
N PRO A 97 3.11 -1.95 2.02
CA PRO A 97 3.39 -1.70 0.61
C PRO A 97 4.65 -0.85 0.38
N GLU A 98 5.41 -1.17 -0.67
CA GLU A 98 6.48 -0.26 -1.14
C GLU A 98 5.83 1.00 -1.74
N ASP A 99 6.31 2.18 -1.33
CA ASP A 99 5.82 3.50 -1.69
C ASP A 99 7.01 4.46 -1.66
N THR A 100 7.65 4.61 -2.82
CA THR A 100 8.97 5.25 -2.93
C THR A 100 8.90 6.75 -2.70
N ASP A 101 7.84 7.44 -3.16
CA ASP A 101 7.68 8.89 -3.01
C ASP A 101 6.82 9.29 -1.79
N GLY A 102 6.10 8.34 -1.18
CA GLY A 102 5.31 8.55 0.02
C GLY A 102 3.94 9.17 -0.20
N ASP A 103 3.39 9.07 -1.40
CA ASP A 103 2.10 9.68 -1.75
C ASP A 103 0.87 8.81 -1.40
N LYS A 104 1.10 7.59 -0.86
CA LYS A 104 0.10 6.56 -0.55
C LYS A 104 -0.47 5.84 -1.77
N THR A 105 0.24 5.89 -2.88
CA THR A 105 0.07 4.99 -4.01
C THR A 105 1.27 4.05 -4.02
N CYS A 106 1.08 2.74 -3.93
CA CYS A 106 2.22 1.82 -3.92
C CYS A 106 2.88 1.72 -5.28
N ASP A 107 4.19 1.52 -5.31
CA ASP A 107 5.03 1.49 -6.51
C ASP A 107 4.46 0.61 -7.64
N VAL A 108 3.80 -0.50 -7.29
CA VAL A 108 3.21 -1.42 -8.28
C VAL A 108 2.03 -0.83 -9.05
N ASN A 109 1.36 0.16 -8.49
CA ASN A 109 0.19 0.84 -9.05
C ASN A 109 0.46 2.32 -9.39
N ASP A 110 1.68 2.81 -9.07
CA ASP A 110 2.05 4.19 -9.27
C ASP A 110 2.55 4.44 -10.69
N PRO A 111 2.00 5.41 -11.42
CA PRO A 111 2.50 5.83 -12.71
C PRO A 111 3.76 6.72 -12.67
N ASP A 112 4.18 7.20 -11.48
CA ASP A 112 5.31 8.12 -11.25
C ASP A 112 5.94 7.79 -9.88
N ILE A 113 6.62 6.63 -9.81
CA ILE A 113 7.07 5.97 -8.57
C ILE A 113 7.92 6.87 -7.65
N ASP A 114 8.74 7.75 -8.20
CA ASP A 114 9.62 8.60 -7.40
C ASP A 114 9.12 10.05 -7.24
N GLY A 115 7.97 10.37 -7.84
CA GLY A 115 7.28 11.64 -7.68
C GLY A 115 8.00 12.84 -8.31
N ASP A 116 8.84 12.62 -9.33
CA ASP A 116 9.57 13.71 -10.01
C ASP A 116 8.74 14.42 -11.09
N ASN A 117 7.52 13.97 -11.35
CA ASN A 117 6.54 14.38 -12.37
C ASN A 117 6.87 13.88 -13.79
N ILE A 118 7.75 12.90 -13.92
CA ILE A 118 7.97 12.16 -15.16
C ILE A 118 7.44 10.75 -14.97
N VAL A 119 6.43 10.38 -15.76
CA VAL A 119 5.84 9.04 -15.62
C VAL A 119 6.85 7.94 -15.93
N ASN A 120 6.75 6.81 -15.23
CA ASN A 120 7.67 5.67 -15.33
C ASN A 120 7.99 5.23 -16.77
N GLU A 121 7.02 5.35 -17.68
CA GLU A 121 7.19 4.96 -19.09
C GLU A 121 8.14 5.89 -19.87
N LEU A 122 8.34 7.11 -19.40
CA LEU A 122 9.17 8.16 -20.00
C LEU A 122 10.43 8.44 -19.19
N ASP A 123 10.55 7.84 -18.02
CA ASP A 123 11.64 7.99 -17.10
C ASP A 123 12.70 6.90 -17.29
N ALA A 124 13.94 7.28 -17.43
CA ALA A 124 15.06 6.36 -17.48
C ALA A 124 15.45 5.79 -16.10
N PHE A 125 15.02 6.44 -15.01
CA PHE A 125 15.33 6.10 -13.61
C PHE A 125 14.12 6.21 -12.69
N PRO A 126 13.05 5.42 -12.88
CA PRO A 126 11.75 5.57 -12.22
C PRO A 126 11.74 5.42 -10.68
N MET A 127 12.86 5.30 -10.04
CA MET A 127 13.03 5.19 -8.58
C MET A 127 14.04 6.21 -8.05
N ASP A 128 14.44 7.20 -8.86
CA ASP A 128 15.42 8.23 -8.47
C ASP A 128 14.93 9.63 -8.83
N ILE A 129 14.19 10.26 -7.93
CA ILE A 129 13.60 11.61 -8.03
C ILE A 129 14.53 12.69 -8.59
N SER A 130 15.84 12.43 -8.63
CA SER A 130 16.83 13.39 -9.12
C SER A 130 17.24 13.17 -10.58
N GLU A 131 16.86 12.05 -11.18
CA GLU A 131 17.31 11.62 -12.50
C GLU A 131 16.15 11.08 -13.34
N TRP A 132 16.01 11.54 -14.59
CA TRP A 132 14.96 11.10 -15.52
C TRP A 132 15.44 10.90 -16.96
N GLU A 133 16.65 11.31 -17.31
CA GLU A 133 17.20 11.19 -18.66
C GLU A 133 18.54 10.44 -18.68
N ASP A 134 18.71 9.52 -19.65
CA ASP A 134 19.96 8.89 -20.04
C ASP A 134 20.06 8.93 -21.59
N ARG A 135 20.50 10.06 -22.12
CA ARG A 135 20.53 10.29 -23.59
C ARG A 135 21.59 9.49 -24.30
N ASN A 136 22.66 9.13 -23.61
CA ASN A 136 23.77 8.37 -24.21
C ASN A 136 23.68 6.86 -23.90
N ASN A 137 22.69 6.42 -23.13
CA ASN A 137 22.45 5.05 -22.69
C ASN A 137 23.66 4.41 -21.98
N ASP A 138 24.33 5.17 -21.12
CA ASP A 138 25.46 4.65 -20.32
C ASP A 138 25.04 4.13 -18.93
N GLY A 139 23.76 4.19 -18.61
CA GLY A 139 23.17 3.77 -17.34
C GLY A 139 23.39 4.77 -16.19
N LYS A 140 23.66 6.03 -16.51
CA LYS A 140 23.85 7.10 -15.53
C LYS A 140 22.97 8.28 -15.92
N GLY A 141 22.31 8.86 -14.94
CA GLY A 141 21.46 10.02 -15.16
C GLY A 141 22.24 11.26 -15.60
N ASP A 142 21.70 11.94 -16.61
CA ASP A 142 22.33 13.11 -17.24
C ASP A 142 22.39 14.34 -16.30
N ASN A 143 21.60 14.37 -15.22
CA ASN A 143 21.60 15.45 -14.24
C ASN A 143 22.86 15.40 -13.35
N ALA A 144 23.13 14.24 -12.74
CA ALA A 144 24.33 14.04 -11.91
C ALA A 144 25.59 13.83 -12.76
N TYR A 145 25.45 13.22 -13.94
CA TYR A 145 26.54 12.91 -14.87
C TYR A 145 26.33 13.58 -16.24
N PRO A 146 26.50 14.90 -16.36
CA PRO A 146 26.23 15.62 -17.61
C PRO A 146 26.99 15.06 -18.81
N LEU A 147 26.32 14.96 -19.94
CA LEU A 147 26.87 14.46 -21.19
C LEU A 147 28.23 15.05 -21.53
N SER A 148 29.20 14.23 -21.87
CA SER A 148 30.49 14.64 -22.34
C SER A 148 30.40 15.36 -23.70
N ILE A 149 31.48 16.06 -24.10
CA ILE A 149 31.52 16.72 -25.43
C ILE A 149 31.34 15.69 -26.54
N THR A 150 31.92 14.49 -26.37
CA THR A 150 31.80 13.41 -27.34
C THR A 150 30.37 12.87 -27.45
N ASP A 151 29.65 12.76 -26.35
CA ASP A 151 28.26 12.32 -26.33
C ASP A 151 27.35 13.37 -26.99
N LYS A 152 27.54 14.65 -26.65
CA LYS A 152 26.82 15.76 -27.30
C LYS A 152 27.05 15.82 -28.80
N MET A 153 28.26 15.52 -29.28
CA MET A 153 28.57 15.45 -30.71
C MET A 153 27.96 14.21 -31.38
N SER A 154 27.84 13.10 -30.68
CA SER A 154 27.21 11.86 -31.18
C SER A 154 25.70 12.03 -31.32
N LEU A 155 25.03 12.60 -30.30
CA LEU A 155 23.60 12.83 -30.28
C LEU A 155 23.15 13.93 -31.25
N ASN A 156 23.98 14.94 -31.45
CA ASN A 156 23.74 16.05 -32.39
C ASN A 156 24.95 16.20 -33.33
N PRO A 157 25.13 15.32 -34.31
CA PRO A 157 26.25 15.42 -35.23
C PRO A 157 26.17 16.71 -36.03
N VAL A 158 27.16 17.59 -35.84
CA VAL A 158 27.28 18.82 -36.66
C VAL A 158 27.43 18.38 -38.12
N PRO A 159 26.60 18.87 -39.03
CA PRO A 159 26.70 18.48 -40.43
C PRO A 159 28.15 18.68 -40.94
N THR A 160 28.72 17.64 -41.52
CA THR A 160 30.11 17.61 -42.02
C THR A 160 30.47 18.83 -42.87
N PHE A 161 29.45 19.39 -43.54
CA PHE A 161 29.51 20.62 -44.33
C PHE A 161 29.90 21.86 -43.48
N LEU A 162 29.37 22.00 -42.25
CA LEU A 162 29.71 23.10 -41.34
C LEU A 162 31.15 23.02 -40.83
N ILE A 163 31.62 21.81 -40.56
CA ILE A 163 32.99 21.58 -40.10
C ILE A 163 33.97 21.95 -41.26
N LEU A 164 33.66 21.55 -42.48
CA LEU A 164 34.46 21.91 -43.66
C LEU A 164 34.53 23.43 -43.88
N LEU A 165 33.40 24.15 -43.73
CA LEU A 165 33.36 25.60 -43.86
C LEU A 165 34.20 26.33 -42.81
N THR A 166 34.24 25.87 -41.57
CA THR A 166 35.07 26.47 -40.51
C THR A 166 36.54 26.23 -40.75
N ILE A 167 36.94 25.05 -41.21
CA ILE A 167 38.34 24.73 -41.56
C ILE A 167 38.77 25.55 -42.77
N ILE A 168 37.98 25.66 -43.82
CA ILE A 168 38.32 26.49 -45.01
C ILE A 168 38.41 27.96 -44.63
N GLY A 169 37.50 28.46 -43.75
CA GLY A 169 37.52 29.84 -43.26
C GLY A 169 38.82 30.16 -42.45
N LEU A 170 39.25 29.23 -41.60
CA LEU A 170 40.47 29.39 -40.80
C LEU A 170 41.73 29.33 -41.71
N ILE A 171 41.79 28.46 -42.71
CA ILE A 171 42.94 28.36 -43.61
C ILE A 171 42.96 29.59 -44.55
N GLY A 172 41.77 29.98 -45.09
CA GLY A 172 41.65 31.16 -45.92
C GLY A 172 42.03 32.47 -45.19
N GLY A 173 41.65 32.63 -43.94
CA GLY A 173 42.07 33.75 -43.06
C GLY A 173 43.56 33.83 -42.81
N ALA A 174 44.23 32.66 -42.62
CA ALA A 174 45.67 32.63 -42.44
C ALA A 174 46.47 33.03 -43.70
N ILE A 175 45.97 32.77 -44.91
CA ILE A 175 46.60 33.15 -46.16
C ILE A 175 46.48 34.65 -46.42
N LEU A 176 45.43 35.31 -45.98
CA LEU A 176 45.26 36.77 -46.15
C LEU A 176 46.07 37.62 -45.19
N VAL A 177 46.64 37.04 -44.10
CA VAL A 177 47.52 37.77 -43.16
C VAL A 177 48.98 37.71 -43.57
N TYR A 178 49.38 36.85 -44.55
CA TYR A 178 50.76 36.70 -45.04
C TYR A 178 51.02 37.28 -46.45
N THR A 179 50.06 38.00 -47.00
CA THR A 179 50.25 38.77 -48.25
C THR A 179 50.10 40.28 -48.00
#